data_b523d2d36a2b26277613e4ab3d647617
#
_entry.id   b523d2d36a2b26277613e4ab3d647617
#
_cell.length_a   1.000
_cell.length_b   1.000
_cell.length_c   1.000
_cell.angle_alpha   90.00
_cell.angle_beta   90.00
_cell.angle_gamma   90.00
#
_symmetry.space_group_name_H-M   'P 1'
#
loop_
_entity.id
_entity.type
_entity.pdbx_description
1 polymer ?
#
loop_
_entity_poly.entity_id
_entity_poly.type
_entity_poly.pdbx_seq_one_letter_code
_entity_poly.pdbx_strand_id
1 'polypeptide(L)'
;QRQMCIRDSGYSITPLLYEIRRERRIELALEGFRYDDIMRWNAMKLFENPKTYLGMRVTDKVKALYQPEVFEGSTARDLIEYNGKTYIRMYSGKSLNEAGRKWTGNDKRLYYPIPTSQITLSASHGSLLKQNPGWE
;
A
#
# COMPACT_ATOMS: atom_id res chain seq x y z
N GLN A 1 6.50 -13.39 -17.58
CA GLN A 1 5.98 -12.15 -16.96
C GLN A 1 5.41 -12.36 -15.56
N ARG A 2 4.62 -13.44 -15.29
CA ARG A 2 4.03 -13.71 -13.97
C ARG A 2 5.07 -13.96 -12.87
N GLN A 3 6.13 -14.71 -13.16
CA GLN A 3 7.21 -14.95 -12.20
C GLN A 3 8.03 -13.68 -11.89
N MET A 4 8.17 -12.77 -12.84
CA MET A 4 8.85 -11.49 -12.65
C MET A 4 8.08 -10.59 -11.66
N CYS A 5 6.76 -10.52 -11.77
CA CYS A 5 5.94 -9.72 -10.83
C CYS A 5 6.01 -10.22 -9.38
N ILE A 6 6.16 -11.53 -9.18
CA ILE A 6 6.30 -12.14 -7.85
C ILE A 6 7.68 -11.84 -7.26
N ARG A 7 8.74 -11.88 -8.08
CA ARG A 7 10.13 -11.58 -7.65
C ARG A 7 10.34 -10.10 -7.34
N ASP A 8 9.79 -9.21 -8.15
CA ASP A 8 9.95 -7.75 -7.98
C ASP A 8 9.21 -7.19 -6.75
N SER A 9 8.28 -7.93 -6.19
CA SER A 9 7.49 -7.46 -5.04
C SER A 9 8.20 -7.60 -3.69
N GLY A 10 9.34 -8.31 -3.62
CA GLY A 10 10.00 -8.65 -2.35
C GLY A 10 9.15 -9.53 -1.43
N TYR A 11 8.05 -10.09 -1.95
CA TYR A 11 7.08 -10.89 -1.22
C TYR A 11 7.03 -12.30 -1.83
N SER A 12 7.65 -13.26 -1.15
CA SER A 12 7.76 -14.64 -1.64
C SER A 12 6.49 -15.41 -1.37
N ILE A 13 5.70 -15.67 -2.41
CA ILE A 13 4.53 -16.55 -2.38
C ILE A 13 4.57 -17.50 -3.56
N THR A 14 3.87 -18.65 -3.43
CA THR A 14 3.76 -19.58 -4.54
C THR A 14 2.94 -19.01 -5.70
N PRO A 15 3.20 -19.39 -6.95
CA PRO A 15 2.42 -18.93 -8.10
C PRO A 15 0.91 -19.20 -7.95
N LEU A 16 0.54 -20.37 -7.39
CA LEU A 16 -0.87 -20.68 -7.13
C LEU A 16 -1.50 -19.72 -6.12
N LEU A 17 -0.83 -19.48 -5.01
CA LEU A 17 -1.34 -18.53 -4.00
C LEU A 17 -1.44 -17.11 -4.55
N TYR A 18 -0.50 -16.72 -5.42
CA TYR A 18 -0.58 -15.43 -6.11
C TYR A 18 -1.83 -15.32 -6.98
N GLU A 19 -2.16 -16.36 -7.77
CA GLU A 19 -3.36 -16.37 -8.61
C GLU A 19 -4.64 -16.37 -7.78
N ILE A 20 -4.71 -17.15 -6.71
CA ILE A 20 -5.86 -17.15 -5.80
C ILE A 20 -6.10 -15.74 -5.23
N ARG A 21 -5.03 -15.07 -4.76
CA ARG A 21 -5.13 -13.71 -4.24
C ARG A 21 -5.49 -12.68 -5.32
N ARG A 22 -5.02 -12.90 -6.55
CA ARG A 22 -5.34 -12.06 -7.70
C ARG A 22 -6.82 -12.18 -8.06
N GLU A 23 -7.33 -13.41 -8.20
CA GLU A 23 -8.74 -13.67 -8.48
C GLU A 23 -9.63 -13.08 -7.39
N ARG A 24 -9.33 -13.36 -6.12
CA ARG A 24 -10.07 -12.80 -5.01
C ARG A 24 -10.13 -11.26 -5.07
N ARG A 25 -9.04 -10.60 -5.45
CA ARG A 25 -9.01 -9.13 -5.59
C ARG A 25 -9.91 -8.63 -6.72
N ILE A 26 -10.01 -9.40 -7.80
CA ILE A 26 -10.83 -9.05 -8.97
C ILE A 26 -12.31 -9.26 -8.65
N GLU A 27 -12.65 -10.43 -8.12
CA GLU A 27 -14.02 -10.82 -7.80
C GLU A 27 -14.65 -9.93 -6.70
N LEU A 28 -13.88 -9.58 -5.69
CA LEU A 28 -14.34 -8.76 -4.58
C LEU A 28 -13.93 -7.28 -4.72
N ALA A 29 -13.75 -6.81 -5.96
CA ALA A 29 -13.42 -5.42 -6.21
C ALA A 29 -14.54 -4.50 -5.75
N LEU A 30 -14.20 -3.44 -4.99
CA LEU A 30 -15.12 -2.44 -4.44
C LEU A 30 -16.05 -2.94 -3.31
N GLU A 31 -15.89 -4.17 -2.83
CA GLU A 31 -16.69 -4.71 -1.72
C GLU A 31 -16.08 -4.42 -0.33
N GLY A 32 -15.01 -3.66 -0.24
CA GLY A 32 -14.38 -3.25 1.02
C GLY A 32 -13.41 -4.27 1.65
N PHE A 33 -13.32 -5.49 1.16
CA PHE A 33 -12.50 -6.56 1.75
C PHE A 33 -10.98 -6.39 1.55
N ARG A 34 -10.56 -5.45 0.71
CA ARG A 34 -9.15 -5.33 0.33
C ARG A 34 -8.23 -4.99 1.50
N TYR A 35 -8.68 -4.14 2.42
CA TYR A 35 -7.91 -3.78 3.60
C TYR A 35 -7.65 -4.99 4.48
N ASP A 36 -8.70 -5.75 4.81
CA ASP A 36 -8.61 -6.93 5.67
C ASP A 36 -7.74 -8.02 5.06
N ASP A 37 -7.83 -8.21 3.74
CA ASP A 37 -6.98 -9.15 3.01
C ASP A 37 -5.50 -8.77 3.10
N ILE A 38 -5.17 -7.50 2.94
CA ILE A 38 -3.79 -7.02 3.01
C ILE A 38 -3.24 -7.19 4.43
N MET A 39 -4.03 -6.87 5.46
CA MET A 39 -3.65 -7.05 6.86
C MET A 39 -3.46 -8.53 7.20
N ARG A 40 -4.44 -9.38 6.88
CA ARG A 40 -4.41 -10.83 7.13
C ARG A 40 -3.26 -11.54 6.42
N TRP A 41 -2.88 -11.09 5.22
CA TRP A 41 -1.76 -11.65 4.48
C TRP A 41 -0.42 -11.05 4.87
N ASN A 42 -0.39 -10.09 5.79
CA ASN A 42 0.79 -9.29 6.14
C ASN A 42 1.48 -8.72 4.87
N ALA A 43 0.68 -8.23 3.94
CA ALA A 43 1.12 -7.81 2.61
C ALA A 43 1.32 -6.28 2.49
N MET A 44 1.37 -5.57 3.60
CA MET A 44 1.50 -4.10 3.64
C MET A 44 2.82 -3.62 3.03
N LYS A 45 3.87 -4.42 3.10
CA LYS A 45 5.16 -4.12 2.45
C LYS A 45 5.03 -3.91 0.94
N LEU A 46 4.02 -4.49 0.29
CA LEU A 46 3.74 -4.27 -1.13
C LEU A 46 3.44 -2.81 -1.47
N PHE A 47 2.95 -2.01 -0.51
CA PHE A 47 2.71 -0.57 -0.71
C PHE A 47 3.98 0.26 -0.78
N GLU A 48 5.12 -0.27 -0.36
CA GLU A 48 6.41 0.40 -0.51
C GLU A 48 6.86 0.41 -1.98
N ASN A 49 6.32 -0.50 -2.80
CA ASN A 49 6.67 -0.57 -4.21
C ASN A 49 6.13 0.66 -4.97
N PRO A 50 6.99 1.46 -5.59
CA PRO A 50 6.60 2.65 -6.35
C PRO A 50 5.52 2.38 -7.40
N LYS A 51 5.48 1.19 -7.99
CA LYS A 51 4.44 0.79 -8.96
C LYS A 51 3.00 0.95 -8.44
N THR A 52 2.80 0.94 -7.12
CA THR A 52 1.46 1.06 -6.52
C THR A 52 0.87 2.47 -6.58
N TYR A 53 1.69 3.47 -6.88
CA TYR A 53 1.29 4.87 -6.94
C TYR A 53 1.79 5.62 -8.18
N LEU A 54 2.34 4.90 -9.16
CA LEU A 54 2.65 5.48 -10.46
C LEU A 54 1.35 5.75 -11.22
N GLY A 55 1.24 6.94 -11.75
CA GLY A 55 0.19 7.30 -12.69
C GLY A 55 0.55 6.97 -14.13
N MET A 56 0.03 7.75 -15.07
CA MET A 56 0.28 7.56 -16.49
C MET A 56 1.76 7.83 -16.82
N ARG A 57 2.32 7.00 -17.69
CA ARG A 57 3.66 7.23 -18.22
C ARG A 57 3.68 8.45 -19.14
N VAL A 58 4.58 9.36 -18.88
CA VAL A 58 4.81 10.54 -19.71
C VAL A 58 5.71 10.14 -20.86
N THR A 59 5.15 10.07 -22.07
CA THR A 59 5.88 9.84 -23.32
C THR A 59 5.84 11.08 -24.19
N ASP A 60 6.71 11.17 -25.21
CA ASP A 60 6.70 12.31 -26.13
C ASP A 60 5.35 12.48 -26.83
N LYS A 61 4.64 11.37 -27.10
CA LYS A 61 3.28 11.41 -27.66
C LYS A 61 2.28 12.02 -26.67
N VAL A 62 2.40 11.71 -25.39
CA VAL A 62 1.54 12.28 -24.34
C VAL A 62 1.83 13.77 -24.18
N LYS A 63 3.12 14.17 -24.18
CA LYS A 63 3.51 15.59 -24.16
C LYS A 63 2.95 16.36 -25.35
N ALA A 64 2.93 15.77 -26.54
CA ALA A 64 2.40 16.39 -27.74
C ALA A 64 0.86 16.56 -27.72
N LEU A 65 0.14 15.63 -27.07
CA LEU A 65 -1.33 15.67 -26.96
C LEU A 65 -1.82 16.64 -25.84
N TYR A 66 -1.09 16.68 -24.76
CA TYR A 66 -1.38 17.57 -23.64
C TYR A 66 -0.37 18.69 -23.69
N GLN A 67 -0.79 19.86 -24.07
CA GLN A 67 0.01 21.07 -24.30
C GLN A 67 1.20 21.21 -23.33
N PRO A 68 2.39 21.59 -23.77
CA PRO A 68 3.62 21.65 -22.96
C PRO A 68 3.44 22.35 -21.62
N GLU A 69 2.62 23.38 -21.57
CA GLU A 69 2.31 24.18 -20.40
C GLU A 69 1.76 23.37 -19.22
N VAL A 70 1.02 22.30 -19.49
CA VAL A 70 0.48 21.41 -18.44
C VAL A 70 1.60 20.60 -17.78
N PHE A 71 2.68 20.31 -18.53
CA PHE A 71 3.83 19.56 -18.03
C PHE A 71 4.95 20.48 -17.55
N GLU A 72 5.12 21.64 -18.15
CA GLU A 72 6.08 22.65 -17.72
C GLU A 72 5.63 23.37 -16.45
N GLY A 73 4.32 23.52 -16.24
CA GLY A 73 3.74 23.98 -14.98
C GLY A 73 3.67 22.89 -13.90
N SER A 74 3.89 21.64 -14.24
CA SER A 74 3.99 20.54 -13.28
C SER A 74 5.26 20.70 -12.46
N THR A 75 5.10 20.99 -11.19
CA THR A 75 6.25 21.05 -10.27
C THR A 75 6.93 19.68 -10.25
N ALA A 76 8.22 19.63 -9.93
CA ALA A 76 8.97 18.37 -9.75
C ALA A 76 8.29 17.41 -8.77
N ARG A 77 7.28 17.86 -8.03
CA ARG A 77 6.46 17.09 -7.10
C ARG A 77 5.41 16.20 -7.79
N ASP A 78 5.02 16.54 -9.02
CA ASP A 78 3.96 15.84 -9.75
C ASP A 78 4.49 14.79 -10.72
N LEU A 79 5.81 14.74 -10.91
CA LEU A 79 6.50 13.76 -11.72
C LEU A 79 7.38 12.86 -10.86
N ILE A 80 7.44 11.58 -11.23
CA ILE A 80 8.30 10.59 -10.59
C ILE A 80 9.04 9.79 -11.66
N GLU A 81 10.32 9.61 -11.46
CA GLU A 81 11.13 8.71 -12.29
C GLU A 81 11.17 7.31 -11.68
N TYR A 82 10.88 6.32 -12.52
CA TYR A 82 10.97 4.92 -12.16
C TYR A 82 11.49 4.09 -13.33
N ASN A 83 12.58 3.36 -13.12
CA ASN A 83 13.25 2.54 -14.15
C ASN A 83 13.55 3.33 -15.45
N GLY A 84 14.10 4.54 -15.32
CA GLY A 84 14.45 5.40 -16.46
C GLY A 84 13.24 5.91 -17.27
N LYS A 85 12.05 5.91 -16.68
CA LYS A 85 10.82 6.40 -17.29
C LYS A 85 10.13 7.37 -16.36
N THR A 86 9.57 8.44 -16.92
CA THR A 86 8.83 9.45 -16.17
C THR A 86 7.35 9.10 -16.12
N TYR A 87 6.75 9.25 -14.95
CA TYR A 87 5.34 9.00 -14.68
C TYR A 87 4.72 10.20 -13.96
N ILE A 88 3.43 10.41 -14.16
CA ILE A 88 2.66 11.36 -13.35
C ILE A 88 2.44 10.74 -11.97
N ARG A 89 2.65 11.51 -10.93
CA ARG A 89 2.32 11.13 -9.56
C ARG A 89 0.84 11.39 -9.31
N MET A 90 0.07 10.36 -9.01
CA MET A 90 -1.37 10.46 -8.75
C MET A 90 -1.72 11.24 -7.47
N TYR A 91 -0.79 11.27 -6.50
CA TYR A 91 -0.97 11.97 -5.24
C TYR A 91 0.16 12.95 -5.03
N SER A 92 -0.15 14.24 -5.03
CA SER A 92 0.85 15.27 -4.79
C SER A 92 1.44 15.19 -3.38
N GLY A 93 2.67 15.64 -3.25
CA GLY A 93 3.64 15.35 -2.20
C GLY A 93 3.28 15.53 -0.71
N LYS A 94 2.06 15.96 -0.35
CA LYS A 94 1.70 16.09 1.07
C LYS A 94 1.15 14.81 1.71
N SER A 95 0.62 13.87 0.91
CA SER A 95 0.04 12.62 1.40
C SER A 95 1.01 11.43 1.37
N LEU A 96 2.13 11.58 0.67
CA LEU A 96 3.23 10.64 0.69
C LEU A 96 4.41 11.36 1.34
N ASN A 97 4.83 10.93 2.52
CA ASN A 97 6.07 11.42 3.12
C ASN A 97 7.17 11.43 2.06
N GLU A 98 8.07 12.42 2.09
CA GLU A 98 9.22 12.52 1.17
C GLU A 98 10.07 11.24 1.16
N ALA A 99 10.06 10.48 2.25
CA ALA A 99 10.67 9.17 2.37
C ALA A 99 9.89 8.01 1.70
N GLY A 100 8.73 8.29 1.05
CA GLY A 100 7.86 7.28 0.49
C GLY A 100 7.01 6.54 1.53
N ARG A 101 6.24 5.57 1.06
CA ARG A 101 5.45 4.68 1.93
C ARG A 101 6.38 3.64 2.55
N LYS A 102 6.55 3.69 3.86
CA LYS A 102 7.32 2.69 4.61
C LYS A 102 6.41 1.91 5.53
N TRP A 103 6.65 0.61 5.62
CA TRP A 103 5.98 -0.28 6.51
C TRP A 103 6.99 -0.91 7.47
N THR A 104 6.80 -0.73 8.77
CA THR A 104 7.57 -1.42 9.80
C THR A 104 6.91 -2.75 10.13
N GLY A 105 7.68 -3.85 10.14
CA GLY A 105 7.15 -5.21 10.20
C GLY A 105 6.25 -5.52 11.41
N ASN A 106 6.39 -4.79 12.52
CA ASN A 106 5.57 -4.92 13.73
C ASN A 106 4.71 -3.67 13.97
N ASP A 107 4.15 -3.12 12.91
CA ASP A 107 3.27 -1.96 13.02
C ASP A 107 2.02 -2.31 13.83
N LYS A 108 1.68 -1.47 14.80
CA LYS A 108 0.50 -1.66 15.66
C LYS A 108 -0.82 -1.80 14.88
N ARG A 109 -0.88 -1.26 13.66
CA ARG A 109 -2.05 -1.35 12.78
C ARG A 109 -2.37 -2.77 12.30
N LEU A 110 -1.45 -3.74 12.49
CA LEU A 110 -1.73 -5.16 12.27
C LEU A 110 -2.75 -5.73 13.27
N TYR A 111 -2.88 -5.09 14.42
CA TYR A 111 -3.77 -5.53 15.49
C TYR A 111 -4.70 -4.38 15.87
N TYR A 112 -5.98 -4.66 15.98
CA TYR A 112 -6.91 -3.69 16.53
C TYR A 112 -6.67 -3.52 18.04
N PRO A 113 -6.82 -2.30 18.59
CA PRO A 113 -6.75 -2.11 20.04
C PRO A 113 -7.91 -2.83 20.71
N ILE A 114 -7.63 -3.44 21.86
CA ILE A 114 -8.67 -3.98 22.72
C ILE A 114 -9.35 -2.81 23.43
N PRO A 115 -10.69 -2.69 23.39
CA PRO A 115 -11.39 -1.61 24.09
C PRO A 115 -11.01 -1.57 25.57
N THR A 116 -10.72 -0.39 26.10
CA THR A 116 -10.33 -0.19 27.50
C THR A 116 -11.36 -0.75 28.49
N SER A 117 -12.64 -0.66 28.15
CA SER A 117 -13.74 -1.24 28.92
C SER A 117 -13.60 -2.76 29.11
N GLN A 118 -13.12 -3.46 28.08
CA GLN A 118 -12.91 -4.91 28.16
C GLN A 118 -11.69 -5.27 29.03
N ILE A 119 -10.65 -4.45 29.01
CA ILE A 119 -9.48 -4.62 29.87
C ILE A 119 -9.89 -4.42 31.34
N THR A 120 -10.65 -3.35 31.62
CA THR A 120 -11.14 -3.07 32.98
C THR A 120 -12.08 -4.18 33.48
N LEU A 121 -12.99 -4.64 32.64
CA LEU A 121 -13.92 -5.73 32.96
C LEU A 121 -13.17 -7.03 33.27
N SER A 122 -12.16 -7.38 32.45
CA SER A 122 -11.36 -8.60 32.72
C SER A 122 -10.60 -8.52 34.03
N ALA A 123 -10.08 -7.36 34.37
CA ALA A 123 -9.39 -7.14 35.64
C ALA A 123 -10.35 -7.31 36.85
N SER A 124 -11.60 -6.82 36.74
CA SER A 124 -12.61 -6.99 37.80
C SER A 124 -13.02 -8.46 38.03
N HIS A 125 -12.84 -9.31 37.02
CA HIS A 125 -13.09 -10.75 37.07
C HIS A 125 -11.82 -11.59 37.38
N GLY A 126 -10.73 -10.95 37.80
CA GLY A 126 -9.49 -11.64 38.15
C GLY A 126 -8.66 -12.16 36.98
N SER A 127 -8.98 -11.74 35.75
CA SER A 127 -8.23 -12.07 34.53
C SER A 127 -7.50 -10.83 34.00
N LEU A 128 -6.20 -10.93 33.76
CA LEU A 128 -5.41 -9.80 33.28
C LEU A 128 -5.33 -9.85 31.75
N LEU A 129 -6.26 -9.14 31.09
CA LEU A 129 -6.22 -8.94 29.65
C LEU A 129 -5.22 -7.82 29.34
N LYS A 130 -4.16 -8.15 28.59
CA LYS A 130 -3.16 -7.17 28.15
C LYS A 130 -3.55 -6.58 26.81
N GLN A 131 -3.23 -5.31 26.63
CA GLN A 131 -3.41 -4.62 25.35
C GLN A 131 -2.52 -5.23 24.25
N ASN A 132 -2.96 -5.13 23.01
CA ASN A 132 -2.16 -5.52 21.86
C ASN A 132 -0.90 -4.63 21.74
N PRO A 133 0.23 -5.20 21.25
CA PRO A 133 1.49 -4.47 21.16
C PRO A 133 1.36 -3.15 20.39
N GLY A 134 1.93 -2.08 20.96
CA GLY A 134 1.90 -0.74 20.38
C GLY A 134 0.64 0.08 20.65
N TRP A 135 -0.30 -0.45 21.45
CA TRP A 135 -1.52 0.24 21.91
C TRP A 135 -1.56 0.42 23.44
N GLU A 136 -0.41 0.17 24.07
CA GLU A 136 -0.22 0.31 25.51
C GLU A 136 -0.35 1.75 25.99
#